data_268766fc56d490c6d60e4a87e35b4c16
#
_entry.id   268766fc56d490c6d60e4a87e35b4c16
#
_cell.length_a   1.000
_cell.length_b   1.000
_cell.length_c   1.000
_cell.angle_alpha   90.00
_cell.angle_beta   90.00
_cell.angle_gamma   90.00
#
_symmetry.space_group_name_H-M   'P 1'
#
loop_
_entity.id
_entity.type
_entity.pdbx_description
1 polymer ?
#
loop_
_entity_poly.entity_id
_entity_poly.type
_entity_poly.pdbx_seq_one_letter_code
_entity_poly.pdbx_strand_id
1 'polypeptide(L)'
;RLADAEKIDIQPIDLNAIKRETIVPKPAKQQSARSHHPGIGEPGMYHDPTHETPLPEGETLTFALVGNQNCGKTTLFNQLTGANQHVGNFPGVTVDRKNGSIRGHKGTDVTDLPGIYSLSPYTSEEVVSRNFILNDRPRCIINIVDANNIERNLYLTMQLMELDMPIVLAINMMDELEGNGGGIDINVMES
;
A
#
# COMPACT_ATOMS: atom_id res chain seq x y z
N ARG A 1 -50.26 -2.29 28.23
CA ARG A 1 -49.29 -2.22 29.34
C ARG A 1 -47.91 -2.27 28.70
N LEU A 2 -47.34 -1.10 28.43
CA LEU A 2 -45.93 -0.88 28.15
C LEU A 2 -45.29 -0.60 29.51
N ALA A 3 -44.52 -1.53 29.98
CA ALA A 3 -43.81 -1.42 31.24
C ALA A 3 -42.33 -1.13 30.96
N ASP A 4 -41.83 -0.11 31.66
CA ASP A 4 -40.52 0.13 32.17
C ASP A 4 -39.34 0.08 31.17
N ALA A 5 -39.10 1.23 30.52
CA ALA A 5 -37.77 1.57 30.05
C ALA A 5 -36.97 2.06 31.26
N GLU A 6 -36.00 1.27 31.71
CA GLU A 6 -34.98 1.71 32.69
C GLU A 6 -34.31 2.97 32.16
N LYS A 7 -34.44 4.07 32.91
CA LYS A 7 -33.68 5.28 32.69
C LYS A 7 -32.22 4.98 33.04
N ILE A 8 -31.36 4.87 32.04
CA ILE A 8 -29.93 4.85 32.23
C ILE A 8 -29.52 6.27 32.69
N ASP A 9 -29.15 6.39 33.95
CA ASP A 9 -28.64 7.63 34.54
C ASP A 9 -27.20 7.84 34.04
N ILE A 10 -27.05 8.61 32.97
CA ILE A 10 -25.75 8.99 32.42
C ILE A 10 -25.22 10.15 33.25
N GLN A 11 -24.32 9.84 34.20
CA GLN A 11 -23.59 10.86 34.95
C GLN A 11 -22.72 11.69 34.00
N PRO A 12 -22.72 13.02 34.09
CA PRO A 12 -21.86 13.85 33.25
C PRO A 12 -20.39 13.57 33.57
N ILE A 13 -19.60 13.29 32.52
CA ILE A 13 -18.16 13.11 32.66
C ILE A 13 -17.53 14.46 33.07
N ASP A 14 -16.89 14.50 34.24
CA ASP A 14 -16.13 15.67 34.68
C ASP A 14 -14.84 15.75 33.86
N LEU A 15 -14.85 16.62 32.85
CA LEU A 15 -13.70 16.88 31.98
C LEU A 15 -12.49 17.45 32.71
N ASN A 16 -12.68 17.99 33.94
CA ASN A 16 -11.58 18.49 34.77
C ASN A 16 -10.87 17.40 35.56
N ALA A 17 -11.49 16.21 35.70
CA ALA A 17 -10.88 15.05 36.34
C ALA A 17 -9.92 14.28 35.41
N ILE A 18 -9.93 14.57 34.11
CA ILE A 18 -8.96 14.01 33.17
C ILE A 18 -7.62 14.72 33.43
N LYS A 19 -6.81 14.13 34.32
CA LYS A 19 -5.40 14.54 34.44
C LYS A 19 -4.77 14.41 33.06
N ARG A 20 -4.40 15.53 32.46
CA ARG A 20 -3.46 15.55 31.33
C ARG A 20 -2.16 14.95 31.86
N GLU A 21 -1.98 13.66 31.70
CA GLU A 21 -0.65 13.09 31.81
C GLU A 21 0.20 13.81 30.76
N THR A 22 1.05 14.67 31.25
CA THR A 22 2.09 15.28 30.43
C THR A 22 2.91 14.10 29.95
N ILE A 23 2.77 13.73 28.68
CA ILE A 23 3.65 12.78 28.03
C ILE A 23 5.03 13.43 28.09
N VAL A 24 5.80 13.09 29.13
CA VAL A 24 7.20 13.43 29.18
C VAL A 24 7.84 12.69 28.02
N PRO A 25 8.37 13.39 27.01
CA PRO A 25 9.05 12.70 25.92
C PRO A 25 10.15 11.86 26.56
N LYS A 26 10.12 10.55 26.37
CA LYS A 26 11.23 9.68 26.75
C LYS A 26 12.51 10.32 26.18
N PRO A 27 13.59 10.45 27.00
CA PRO A 27 14.84 10.97 26.47
C PRO A 27 15.19 10.16 25.23
N ALA A 28 15.44 10.88 24.13
CA ALA A 28 15.81 10.28 22.87
C ALA A 28 16.93 9.27 23.16
N LYS A 29 16.66 7.99 22.95
CA LYS A 29 17.70 6.98 22.93
C LYS A 29 18.75 7.50 21.96
N GLN A 30 19.98 7.62 22.44
CA GLN A 30 21.11 7.97 21.61
C GLN A 30 20.98 7.25 20.29
N GLN A 31 20.94 8.02 19.20
CA GLN A 31 20.87 7.53 17.86
C GLN A 31 22.02 6.54 17.65
N SER A 32 21.73 5.27 17.87
CA SER A 32 22.52 4.21 17.26
C SER A 32 22.52 4.51 15.78
N ALA A 33 23.71 4.51 15.17
CA ALA A 33 23.96 4.87 13.78
C ALA A 33 22.72 4.60 12.92
N ARG A 34 22.16 5.67 12.34
CA ARG A 34 20.97 5.60 11.48
C ARG A 34 21.21 4.47 10.51
N SER A 35 20.44 3.41 10.61
CA SER A 35 20.45 2.38 9.59
C SER A 35 20.11 3.09 8.29
N HIS A 36 21.09 3.22 7.42
CA HIS A 36 20.93 3.89 6.15
C HIS A 36 19.96 3.04 5.34
N HIS A 37 18.81 3.63 4.94
CA HIS A 37 17.90 2.94 4.04
C HIS A 37 18.66 2.67 2.74
N PRO A 38 18.71 1.43 2.26
CA PRO A 38 19.45 1.13 1.04
C PRO A 38 18.83 1.92 -0.11
N GLY A 39 19.61 2.81 -0.70
CA GLY A 39 19.24 3.49 -1.94
C GLY A 39 19.07 2.49 -3.08
N ILE A 40 18.47 2.94 -4.17
CA ILE A 40 18.33 2.14 -5.39
C ILE A 40 19.74 1.65 -5.84
N GLY A 41 19.98 0.34 -5.81
CA GLY A 41 21.23 -0.28 -6.24
C GLY A 41 22.26 -0.53 -5.14
N GLU A 42 21.97 -0.16 -3.88
CA GLU A 42 22.82 -0.58 -2.76
C GLU A 42 22.29 -1.89 -2.15
N PRO A 43 23.17 -2.85 -1.82
CA PRO A 43 22.74 -4.05 -1.09
C PRO A 43 22.21 -3.62 0.28
N GLY A 44 20.90 -3.70 0.45
CA GLY A 44 20.24 -3.30 1.68
C GLY A 44 20.63 -4.19 2.86
N MET A 45 20.60 -3.62 4.05
CA MET A 45 20.85 -4.34 5.30
C MET A 45 19.79 -5.44 5.57
N TYR A 46 18.67 -5.39 4.85
CA TYR A 46 17.54 -6.33 4.94
C TYR A 46 17.48 -7.34 3.79
N HIS A 47 18.36 -7.20 2.80
CA HIS A 47 18.43 -8.14 1.68
C HIS A 47 19.52 -9.17 1.96
N ASP A 48 19.11 -10.39 2.29
CA ASP A 48 20.00 -11.52 2.46
C ASP A 48 19.96 -12.37 1.17
N PRO A 49 21.03 -12.30 0.33
CA PRO A 49 21.07 -13.05 -0.92
C PRO A 49 21.04 -14.57 -0.72
N THR A 50 21.29 -15.08 0.49
CA THR A 50 21.21 -16.51 0.78
C THR A 50 19.76 -17.02 0.84
N HIS A 51 18.79 -16.12 0.98
CA HIS A 51 17.36 -16.42 0.98
C HIS A 51 16.71 -16.17 -0.37
N GLU A 52 17.47 -15.76 -1.37
CA GLU A 52 16.94 -15.63 -2.73
C GLU A 52 16.54 -16.99 -3.29
N THR A 53 15.27 -17.10 -3.65
CA THR A 53 14.77 -18.21 -4.47
C THR A 53 14.69 -17.73 -5.91
N PRO A 54 15.67 -18.02 -6.77
CA PRO A 54 15.59 -17.62 -8.17
C PRO A 54 14.35 -18.23 -8.81
N LEU A 55 13.67 -17.43 -9.64
CA LEU A 55 12.53 -17.93 -10.41
C LEU A 55 12.98 -19.07 -11.32
N PRO A 56 12.14 -20.10 -11.48
CA PRO A 56 12.40 -21.14 -12.49
C PRO A 56 12.57 -20.51 -13.87
N GLU A 57 13.53 -21.02 -14.64
CA GLU A 57 13.76 -20.52 -16.00
C GLU A 57 12.48 -20.59 -16.83
N GLY A 58 12.09 -19.47 -17.43
CA GLY A 58 10.90 -19.37 -18.30
C GLY A 58 9.61 -18.95 -17.60
N GLU A 59 9.58 -18.78 -16.30
CA GLU A 59 8.42 -18.16 -15.62
C GLU A 59 8.41 -16.64 -15.80
N THR A 60 7.22 -16.10 -16.09
CA THR A 60 6.98 -14.64 -16.08
C THR A 60 6.57 -14.19 -14.69
N LEU A 61 7.29 -13.22 -14.16
CA LEU A 61 6.97 -12.59 -12.90
C LEU A 61 5.85 -11.56 -13.10
N THR A 62 4.70 -11.79 -12.49
CA THR A 62 3.53 -10.93 -12.65
C THR A 62 3.37 -10.01 -11.45
N PHE A 63 3.26 -8.70 -11.72
CA PHE A 63 3.00 -7.67 -10.73
C PHE A 63 1.62 -7.06 -10.93
N ALA A 64 0.96 -6.68 -9.84
CA ALA A 64 -0.23 -5.83 -9.88
C ALA A 64 0.03 -4.50 -9.17
N LEU A 65 -0.28 -3.38 -9.83
CA LEU A 65 -0.31 -2.08 -9.18
C LEU A 65 -1.66 -1.88 -8.50
N VAL A 66 -1.62 -1.72 -7.20
CA VAL A 66 -2.79 -1.57 -6.34
C VAL A 66 -2.68 -0.29 -5.54
N GLY A 67 -3.78 0.37 -5.28
CA GLY A 67 -3.82 1.57 -4.44
C GLY A 67 -5.07 2.39 -4.67
N ASN A 68 -5.24 3.43 -3.88
CA ASN A 68 -6.39 4.32 -3.94
C ASN A 68 -6.47 5.07 -5.28
N GLN A 69 -7.62 5.66 -5.56
CA GLN A 69 -7.73 6.57 -6.70
C GLN A 69 -6.79 7.77 -6.50
N ASN A 70 -6.17 8.21 -7.59
CA ASN A 70 -5.27 9.37 -7.65
C ASN A 70 -3.97 9.25 -6.83
N CYS A 71 -3.60 8.08 -6.31
CA CYS A 71 -2.32 7.88 -5.62
C CYS A 71 -1.09 7.77 -6.55
N GLY A 72 -1.28 7.88 -7.87
CA GLY A 72 -0.20 7.86 -8.87
C GLY A 72 0.09 6.52 -9.53
N LYS A 73 -0.81 5.51 -9.44
CA LYS A 73 -0.66 4.19 -10.07
C LYS A 73 -0.29 4.25 -11.54
N THR A 74 -1.11 4.93 -12.32
CA THR A 74 -0.91 5.04 -13.78
C THR A 74 0.38 5.78 -14.14
N THR A 75 0.80 6.74 -13.32
CA THR A 75 2.09 7.41 -13.50
C THR A 75 3.25 6.43 -13.32
N LEU A 76 3.23 5.66 -12.23
CA LEU A 76 4.24 4.62 -11.99
C LEU A 76 4.20 3.54 -13.07
N PHE A 77 3.01 3.09 -13.49
CA PHE A 77 2.85 2.13 -14.58
C PHE A 77 3.53 2.61 -15.86
N ASN A 78 3.28 3.86 -16.25
CA ASN A 78 3.88 4.46 -17.44
C ASN A 78 5.41 4.57 -17.32
N GLN A 79 5.93 4.86 -16.15
CA GLN A 79 7.38 4.90 -15.90
C GLN A 79 8.02 3.51 -15.99
N LEU A 80 7.37 2.49 -15.45
CA LEU A 80 7.88 1.12 -15.46
C LEU A 80 7.85 0.52 -16.88
N THR A 81 6.77 0.71 -17.62
CA THR A 81 6.53 0.02 -18.89
C THR A 81 6.99 0.84 -20.11
N GLY A 82 6.93 2.17 -20.04
CA GLY A 82 7.21 3.04 -21.19
C GLY A 82 6.25 2.77 -22.35
N ALA A 83 6.78 2.43 -23.52
CA ALA A 83 5.99 2.14 -24.72
C ALA A 83 5.46 0.69 -24.80
N ASN A 84 5.89 -0.18 -23.87
CA ASN A 84 5.55 -1.62 -23.89
C ASN A 84 4.22 -1.87 -23.15
N GLN A 85 3.14 -1.24 -23.61
CA GLN A 85 1.83 -1.32 -22.97
C GLN A 85 0.82 -1.95 -23.91
N HIS A 86 -0.07 -2.73 -23.34
CA HIS A 86 -1.25 -3.29 -24.01
C HIS A 86 -2.49 -2.82 -23.25
N VAL A 87 -3.43 -2.23 -23.99
CA VAL A 87 -4.72 -1.80 -23.45
C VAL A 87 -5.80 -2.73 -23.98
N GLY A 88 -6.62 -3.24 -23.12
CA GLY A 88 -7.78 -4.09 -23.41
C GLY A 88 -8.82 -3.91 -22.31
N ASN A 89 -9.76 -4.83 -22.22
CA ASN A 89 -10.72 -4.86 -21.13
C ASN A 89 -10.49 -6.06 -20.22
N PHE A 90 -10.86 -5.95 -18.95
CA PHE A 90 -10.95 -7.12 -18.09
C PHE A 90 -12.04 -8.07 -18.60
N PRO A 91 -11.85 -9.38 -18.50
CA PRO A 91 -12.81 -10.36 -19.01
C PRO A 91 -14.22 -10.15 -18.43
N GLY A 92 -15.22 -10.05 -19.34
CA GLY A 92 -16.63 -9.96 -18.98
C GLY A 92 -17.13 -8.59 -18.49
N VAL A 93 -16.29 -7.56 -18.54
CA VAL A 93 -16.65 -6.20 -18.12
C VAL A 93 -16.07 -5.16 -19.09
N THR A 94 -16.61 -3.93 -19.04
CA THR A 94 -16.17 -2.79 -19.87
C THR A 94 -15.10 -1.93 -19.16
N VAL A 95 -14.38 -2.50 -18.20
CA VAL A 95 -13.32 -1.82 -17.46
C VAL A 95 -11.98 -2.02 -18.16
N ASP A 96 -11.26 -0.94 -18.38
CA ASP A 96 -9.96 -0.96 -19.05
C ASP A 96 -8.92 -1.77 -18.25
N ARG A 97 -8.22 -2.64 -18.95
CA ARG A 97 -7.06 -3.38 -18.46
C ARG A 97 -5.81 -2.88 -19.15
N LYS A 98 -4.86 -2.39 -18.38
CA LYS A 98 -3.55 -1.97 -18.87
C LYS A 98 -2.50 -2.93 -18.37
N ASN A 99 -1.82 -3.60 -19.27
CA ASN A 99 -0.71 -4.51 -19.00
C ASN A 99 0.53 -4.01 -19.72
N GLY A 100 1.70 -4.31 -19.17
CA GLY A 100 2.94 -3.99 -19.85
C GLY A 100 4.12 -4.73 -19.24
N SER A 101 5.15 -4.93 -20.06
CA SER A 101 6.41 -5.52 -19.60
C SER A 101 7.30 -4.42 -19.01
N ILE A 102 7.96 -4.70 -17.90
CA ILE A 102 8.84 -3.75 -17.22
C ILE A 102 10.11 -3.55 -18.05
N ARG A 103 10.45 -2.28 -18.30
CA ARG A 103 11.65 -1.93 -19.08
C ARG A 103 12.92 -2.46 -18.43
N GLY A 104 13.78 -3.06 -19.23
CA GLY A 104 15.08 -3.59 -18.78
C GLY A 104 14.99 -4.94 -18.08
N HIS A 105 13.80 -5.44 -17.78
CA HIS A 105 13.58 -6.71 -17.06
C HIS A 105 12.75 -7.66 -17.92
N LYS A 106 13.40 -8.60 -18.60
CA LYS A 106 12.70 -9.63 -19.38
C LYS A 106 11.96 -10.60 -18.47
N GLY A 107 10.79 -11.04 -18.92
CA GLY A 107 9.98 -11.99 -18.14
C GLY A 107 9.27 -11.35 -16.94
N THR A 108 9.05 -10.04 -16.95
CA THR A 108 8.30 -9.31 -15.92
C THR A 108 7.14 -8.57 -16.56
N ASP A 109 5.93 -8.82 -16.08
CA ASP A 109 4.73 -8.13 -16.54
C ASP A 109 4.04 -7.43 -15.36
N VAL A 110 3.50 -6.25 -15.62
CA VAL A 110 2.77 -5.46 -14.64
C VAL A 110 1.38 -5.11 -15.17
N THR A 111 0.38 -5.23 -14.31
CA THR A 111 -1.01 -4.85 -14.58
C THR A 111 -1.38 -3.63 -13.73
N ASP A 112 -1.88 -2.57 -14.37
CA ASP A 112 -2.47 -1.40 -13.70
C ASP A 112 -3.93 -1.71 -13.37
N LEU A 113 -4.25 -1.78 -12.07
CA LEU A 113 -5.61 -2.05 -11.61
C LEU A 113 -6.38 -0.76 -11.37
N PRO A 114 -7.71 -0.73 -11.58
CA PRO A 114 -8.56 0.35 -11.12
C PRO A 114 -8.32 0.69 -9.65
N GLY A 115 -8.50 1.97 -9.29
CA GLY A 115 -8.34 2.42 -7.90
C GLY A 115 -9.32 1.73 -6.97
N ILE A 116 -8.80 1.27 -5.83
CA ILE A 116 -9.57 0.56 -4.81
C ILE A 116 -9.18 1.09 -3.43
N TYR A 117 -10.16 1.29 -2.55
CA TYR A 117 -9.93 1.78 -1.19
C TYR A 117 -9.93 0.66 -0.14
N SER A 118 -10.57 -0.46 -0.46
CA SER A 118 -10.63 -1.64 0.40
C SER A 118 -10.98 -2.88 -0.43
N LEU A 119 -10.74 -4.06 0.12
CA LEU A 119 -11.19 -5.33 -0.48
C LEU A 119 -12.70 -5.57 -0.32
N SER A 120 -13.45 -4.61 0.25
CA SER A 120 -14.91 -4.56 0.26
C SER A 120 -15.39 -3.56 -0.79
N PRO A 121 -15.52 -3.95 -2.07
CA PRO A 121 -15.75 -3.02 -3.17
C PRO A 121 -17.19 -2.51 -3.19
N TYR A 122 -17.36 -1.25 -3.58
CA TYR A 122 -18.65 -0.60 -3.80
C TYR A 122 -18.96 -0.37 -5.28
N THR A 123 -17.95 -0.28 -6.12
CA THR A 123 -18.09 -0.02 -7.57
C THR A 123 -17.74 -1.25 -8.39
N SER A 124 -18.20 -1.29 -9.65
CA SER A 124 -17.83 -2.35 -10.59
C SER A 124 -16.33 -2.39 -10.87
N GLU A 125 -15.67 -1.25 -10.89
CA GLU A 125 -14.22 -1.14 -11.08
C GLU A 125 -13.45 -1.71 -9.89
N GLU A 126 -13.89 -1.40 -8.66
CA GLU A 126 -13.29 -1.97 -7.45
C GLU A 126 -13.49 -3.49 -7.37
N VAL A 127 -14.64 -4.00 -7.83
CA VAL A 127 -14.90 -5.46 -7.94
C VAL A 127 -13.88 -6.11 -8.87
N VAL A 128 -13.56 -5.46 -9.99
CA VAL A 128 -12.55 -5.97 -10.94
C VAL A 128 -11.19 -6.07 -10.29
N SER A 129 -10.74 -5.02 -9.60
CA SER A 129 -9.45 -4.99 -8.89
C SER A 129 -9.38 -6.08 -7.83
N ARG A 130 -10.42 -6.19 -6.99
CA ARG A 130 -10.50 -7.23 -5.97
C ARG A 130 -10.44 -8.63 -6.57
N ASN A 131 -11.23 -8.89 -7.62
CA ASN A 131 -11.29 -10.21 -8.23
C ASN A 131 -9.95 -10.57 -8.89
N PHE A 132 -9.26 -9.61 -9.50
CA PHE A 132 -7.94 -9.84 -10.05
C PHE A 132 -6.94 -10.25 -8.95
N ILE A 133 -6.92 -9.52 -7.84
CA ILE A 133 -6.03 -9.82 -6.71
C ILE A 133 -6.30 -11.22 -6.15
N LEU A 134 -7.57 -11.59 -5.96
CA LEU A 134 -7.94 -12.84 -5.29
C LEU A 134 -7.89 -14.06 -6.20
N ASN A 135 -8.25 -13.92 -7.49
CA ASN A 135 -8.42 -15.03 -8.41
C ASN A 135 -7.19 -15.22 -9.30
N ASP A 136 -6.67 -14.13 -9.90
CA ASP A 136 -5.49 -14.21 -10.78
C ASP A 136 -4.19 -14.34 -9.97
N ARG A 137 -4.20 -13.89 -8.70
CA ARG A 137 -3.10 -14.01 -7.72
C ARG A 137 -1.74 -13.66 -8.34
N PRO A 138 -1.48 -12.37 -8.59
CA PRO A 138 -0.17 -11.94 -9.10
C PRO A 138 0.94 -12.39 -8.16
N ARG A 139 2.13 -12.62 -8.69
CA ARG A 139 3.28 -13.06 -7.89
C ARG A 139 3.71 -12.02 -6.84
N CYS A 140 3.43 -10.74 -7.10
CA CYS A 140 3.73 -9.66 -6.18
C CYS A 140 2.74 -8.50 -6.38
N ILE A 141 2.38 -7.84 -5.30
CA ILE A 141 1.58 -6.61 -5.31
C ILE A 141 2.52 -5.43 -5.09
N ILE A 142 2.43 -4.41 -5.95
CA ILE A 142 3.02 -3.10 -5.69
C ILE A 142 1.88 -2.21 -5.21
N ASN A 143 1.81 -1.98 -3.91
CA ASN A 143 0.81 -1.13 -3.30
C ASN A 143 1.32 0.31 -3.26
N ILE A 144 0.64 1.21 -3.99
CA ILE A 144 1.01 2.62 -4.06
C ILE A 144 0.17 3.40 -3.06
N VAL A 145 0.87 4.13 -2.20
CA VAL A 145 0.33 4.89 -1.08
C VAL A 145 0.64 6.38 -1.29
N ASP A 146 -0.37 7.22 -1.15
CA ASP A 146 -0.21 8.67 -1.13
C ASP A 146 0.26 9.11 0.26
N ALA A 147 1.45 9.70 0.35
CA ALA A 147 2.05 10.17 1.59
C ALA A 147 1.22 11.23 2.31
N ASN A 148 0.48 12.07 1.57
CA ASN A 148 -0.38 13.10 2.15
C ASN A 148 -1.64 12.53 2.83
N ASN A 149 -2.04 11.31 2.45
CA ASN A 149 -3.24 10.64 2.95
C ASN A 149 -2.92 9.23 3.47
N ILE A 150 -1.78 9.08 4.13
CA ILE A 150 -1.20 7.79 4.47
C ILE A 150 -2.14 6.90 5.28
N GLU A 151 -2.79 7.43 6.31
CA GLU A 151 -3.70 6.68 7.18
C GLU A 151 -4.83 6.01 6.38
N ARG A 152 -5.44 6.76 5.46
CA ARG A 152 -6.51 6.24 4.60
C ARG A 152 -6.00 5.15 3.64
N ASN A 153 -4.79 5.32 3.14
CA ASN A 153 -4.19 4.39 2.18
C ASN A 153 -3.73 3.10 2.86
N LEU A 154 -3.18 3.18 4.07
CA LEU A 154 -2.73 2.02 4.85
C LEU A 154 -3.87 1.06 5.22
N TYR A 155 -5.12 1.52 5.23
CA TYR A 155 -6.26 0.62 5.45
C TYR A 155 -6.32 -0.49 4.39
N LEU A 156 -6.11 -0.15 3.12
CA LEU A 156 -6.00 -1.14 2.05
C LEU A 156 -4.75 -2.00 2.21
N THR A 157 -3.62 -1.39 2.55
CA THR A 157 -2.35 -2.10 2.77
C THR A 157 -2.49 -3.22 3.79
N MET A 158 -3.13 -2.93 4.93
CA MET A 158 -3.38 -3.93 5.98
C MET A 158 -4.19 -5.12 5.47
N GLN A 159 -5.22 -4.87 4.66
CA GLN A 159 -6.03 -5.94 4.06
C GLN A 159 -5.25 -6.77 3.03
N LEU A 160 -4.36 -6.12 2.26
CA LEU A 160 -3.52 -6.82 1.30
C LEU A 160 -2.50 -7.72 2.00
N MET A 161 -1.95 -7.29 3.15
CA MET A 161 -1.02 -8.09 3.95
C MET A 161 -1.65 -9.39 4.47
N GLU A 162 -2.97 -9.42 4.70
CA GLU A 162 -3.69 -10.62 5.11
C GLU A 162 -3.81 -11.68 4.00
N LEU A 163 -3.47 -11.37 2.75
CA LEU A 163 -3.63 -12.27 1.61
C LEU A 163 -2.45 -13.25 1.43
N ASP A 164 -1.43 -13.17 2.27
CA ASP A 164 -0.22 -14.01 2.19
C ASP A 164 0.44 -13.99 0.80
N MET A 165 0.56 -12.78 0.24
CA MET A 165 1.25 -12.50 -1.02
C MET A 165 2.38 -11.51 -0.80
N PRO A 166 3.50 -11.61 -1.52
CA PRO A 166 4.56 -10.60 -1.46
C PRO A 166 4.04 -9.22 -1.84
N ILE A 167 4.33 -8.21 -0.99
CA ILE A 167 3.89 -6.84 -1.19
C ILE A 167 5.10 -5.91 -1.12
N VAL A 168 5.18 -5.00 -2.10
CA VAL A 168 6.09 -3.86 -2.07
C VAL A 168 5.25 -2.62 -1.84
N LEU A 169 5.55 -1.88 -0.78
CA LEU A 169 4.91 -0.60 -0.50
C LEU A 169 5.67 0.53 -1.20
N ALA A 170 5.00 1.22 -2.12
CA ALA A 170 5.55 2.37 -2.84
C ALA A 170 4.90 3.65 -2.33
N ILE A 171 5.64 4.44 -1.56
CA ILE A 171 5.17 5.72 -1.03
C ILE A 171 5.40 6.80 -2.07
N ASN A 172 4.33 7.42 -2.53
CA ASN A 172 4.34 8.47 -3.54
C ASN A 172 3.98 9.83 -2.93
N MET A 173 4.21 10.92 -3.66
CA MET A 173 3.94 12.31 -3.26
C MET A 173 4.74 12.75 -2.00
N MET A 174 5.92 12.18 -1.81
CA MET A 174 6.81 12.55 -0.71
C MET A 174 7.28 14.00 -0.82
N ASP A 175 7.46 14.50 -2.03
CA ASP A 175 7.83 15.89 -2.33
C ASP A 175 6.76 16.89 -1.83
N GLU A 176 5.49 16.56 -1.98
CA GLU A 176 4.39 17.37 -1.45
C GLU A 176 4.33 17.32 0.08
N LEU A 177 4.49 16.14 0.67
CA LEU A 177 4.51 15.97 2.12
C LEU A 177 5.65 16.78 2.75
N GLU A 178 6.86 16.65 2.22
CA GLU A 178 8.05 17.38 2.69
C GLU A 178 7.89 18.90 2.50
N GLY A 179 7.34 19.32 1.35
CA GLY A 179 7.02 20.72 1.09
C GLY A 179 6.04 21.33 2.09
N ASN A 180 5.17 20.53 2.68
CA ASN A 180 4.24 20.92 3.75
C ASN A 180 4.83 20.76 5.17
N GLY A 181 6.11 20.40 5.29
CA GLY A 181 6.80 20.21 6.58
C GLY A 181 6.51 18.87 7.26
N GLY A 182 5.90 17.93 6.54
CA GLY A 182 5.69 16.56 7.00
C GLY A 182 6.88 15.64 6.71
N GLY A 183 6.83 14.40 7.22
CA GLY A 183 7.83 13.38 6.96
C GLY A 183 7.33 12.00 7.39
N ILE A 184 7.88 10.98 6.79
CA ILE A 184 7.59 9.58 7.12
C ILE A 184 8.90 8.93 7.56
N ASP A 185 8.86 8.27 8.72
CA ASP A 185 9.98 7.42 9.16
C ASP A 185 9.82 6.02 8.57
N ILE A 186 10.53 5.78 7.47
CA ILE A 186 10.49 4.51 6.73
C ILE A 186 10.94 3.34 7.61
N ASN A 187 11.95 3.54 8.49
CA ASN A 187 12.44 2.48 9.36
C ASN A 187 11.39 2.02 10.38
N VAL A 188 10.48 2.93 10.80
CA VAL A 188 9.36 2.57 11.67
C VAL A 188 8.29 1.80 10.91
N MET A 189 8.13 2.06 9.60
CA MET A 189 7.16 1.34 8.78
C MET A 189 7.61 -0.07 8.40
N GLU A 190 8.93 -0.34 8.41
CA GLU A 190 9.50 -1.65 8.08
C GLU A 190 9.62 -2.57 9.30
N SER A 191 9.40 -2.07 10.51
CA SER A 191 9.52 -2.80 11.78
C SER A 191 8.21 -3.47 12.19
#